data_a86ffd9e33333822fff222f4b7074dff
#
_entry.id   a86ffd9e33333822fff222f4b7074dff
#
_cell.length_a   1.000
_cell.length_b   1.000
_cell.length_c   1.000
_cell.angle_alpha   90.00
_cell.angle_beta   90.00
_cell.angle_gamma   90.00
#
_symmetry.space_group_name_H-M   'P 1'
#
loop_
_entity.id
_entity.type
_entity.pdbx_description
1 polymer ?
#
loop_
_entity_poly.entity_id
_entity_poly.type
_entity_poly.pdbx_seq_one_letter_code
_entity_poly.pdbx_strand_id
1 'polypeptide(L)'
;MAKEIIFSDDARNKLYAGVRKLNDAVKVTMGPRGRNVLIQKSFGAPAITKDGVTVAKEIELKDTLENMGASLVREVASKTNDQAGDGTTTATVLAHAIFKEGLRNVTAGANPIEVKRGMDKFSAAVIEELKKSSKKVSGKKEIAQVATISANNDSSVGDLIADAMERVGKDGVITVEEAKSINDELNVVEGMQFDRGYLSPYFITNAEKMLVELSSPLVLLFDKKITNLKDLLPVLEQVQKSGKPLLIIAEDIEGEALATLVVNKLRGVLNISAVKAPGFGDRRKAMLEDIAILTGGTVISEELGRTLESASMADLGQAERIVIDKDNTTIVGGAGKKKDIDARVSQIKAQIAETTSDYDKEKLQERMAKLSGGVAVIKVGAATETEMKEKKDRVDDALNATKAAVDEGIVIGGGAALIRAGLSVKLALSGDELIGADIVKRALFAPLRQIAENAGFDAGVVANKVEQGSDKKFGFNAANGEYVNMFDAGIIDPVKVERIALQNAVSVASLLLTTEATVSEIKEEKPVMPPMPDMGGMGGMGGMM
;
A
#
# COMPACT_ATOMS: atom_id res chain seq x y z
N MET A 1 -20.41 7.87 -28.31
CA MET A 1 -20.15 9.20 -27.73
C MET A 1 -19.10 9.89 -28.58
N ALA A 2 -19.28 11.18 -28.85
CA ALA A 2 -18.28 11.97 -29.57
C ALA A 2 -17.03 12.15 -28.72
N LYS A 3 -15.87 12.24 -29.38
CA LYS A 3 -14.57 12.42 -28.72
C LYS A 3 -14.03 13.82 -29.03
N GLU A 4 -13.46 14.44 -28.03
CA GLU A 4 -12.64 15.64 -28.16
C GLU A 4 -11.17 15.24 -28.25
N ILE A 5 -10.43 15.85 -29.19
CA ILE A 5 -9.01 15.58 -29.36
C ILE A 5 -8.27 16.90 -29.24
N ILE A 6 -7.33 16.98 -28.31
CA ILE A 6 -6.47 18.15 -28.09
C ILE A 6 -5.02 17.74 -28.27
N PHE A 7 -4.21 18.58 -28.90
CA PHE A 7 -2.85 18.27 -29.31
C PHE A 7 -1.82 19.16 -28.62
N SER A 8 -0.58 18.71 -28.66
CA SER A 8 0.64 19.49 -28.36
C SER A 8 0.62 20.16 -26.99
N ASP A 9 1.00 21.42 -26.92
CA ASP A 9 1.11 22.17 -25.67
C ASP A 9 -0.23 22.39 -24.96
N ASP A 10 -1.32 22.51 -25.70
CA ASP A 10 -2.67 22.68 -25.10
C ASP A 10 -3.05 21.42 -24.31
N ALA A 11 -2.78 20.23 -24.86
CA ALA A 11 -2.99 18.97 -24.16
C ALA A 11 -2.11 18.89 -22.90
N ARG A 12 -0.81 19.14 -23.03
CA ARG A 12 0.15 19.10 -21.90
C ARG A 12 -0.19 20.13 -20.80
N ASN A 13 -0.59 21.33 -21.16
CA ASN A 13 -0.97 22.38 -20.21
C ASN A 13 -2.22 22.01 -19.41
N LYS A 14 -3.22 21.40 -20.05
CA LYS A 14 -4.42 20.88 -19.36
C LYS A 14 -4.07 19.75 -18.39
N LEU A 15 -3.27 18.78 -18.82
CA LEU A 15 -2.77 17.72 -17.95
C LEU A 15 -1.99 18.30 -16.76
N TYR A 16 -1.11 19.30 -17.01
CA TYR A 16 -0.34 19.95 -15.94
C TYR A 16 -1.24 20.67 -14.92
N ALA A 17 -2.30 21.33 -15.37
CA ALA A 17 -3.25 21.97 -14.45
C ALA A 17 -3.86 20.95 -13.46
N GLY A 18 -4.20 19.75 -13.93
CA GLY A 18 -4.69 18.67 -13.09
C GLY A 18 -3.64 18.14 -12.13
N VAL A 19 -2.42 17.87 -12.62
CA VAL A 19 -1.27 17.45 -11.80
C VAL A 19 -1.00 18.47 -10.69
N ARG A 20 -1.02 19.76 -10.99
CA ARG A 20 -0.81 20.83 -10.02
C ARG A 20 -1.88 20.85 -8.94
N LYS A 21 -3.16 20.74 -9.31
CA LYS A 21 -4.28 20.75 -8.35
C LYS A 21 -4.17 19.60 -7.36
N LEU A 22 -3.84 18.39 -7.84
CA LEU A 22 -3.64 17.24 -6.98
C LEU A 22 -2.41 17.46 -6.08
N ASN A 23 -1.27 17.85 -6.65
CA ASN A 23 -0.06 18.12 -5.88
C ASN A 23 -0.31 19.17 -4.78
N ASP A 24 -1.02 20.27 -5.09
CA ASP A 24 -1.26 21.35 -4.14
C ASP A 24 -2.12 20.88 -2.94
N ALA A 25 -3.01 19.91 -3.13
CA ALA A 25 -3.78 19.30 -2.05
C ALA A 25 -2.94 18.32 -1.22
N VAL A 26 -2.05 17.53 -1.86
CA VAL A 26 -1.27 16.50 -1.19
C VAL A 26 -0.04 17.06 -0.47
N LYS A 27 0.71 17.99 -1.08
CA LYS A 27 1.99 18.49 -0.56
C LYS A 27 1.91 19.15 0.83
N VAL A 28 0.73 19.64 1.24
CA VAL A 28 0.52 20.29 2.54
C VAL A 28 0.68 19.31 3.72
N THR A 29 0.60 18.02 3.47
CA THR A 29 0.76 16.97 4.48
C THR A 29 2.23 16.64 4.78
N MET A 30 3.16 17.11 3.95
CA MET A 30 4.56 16.67 3.96
C MET A 30 5.37 17.24 5.13
N GLY A 31 6.15 16.35 5.77
CA GLY A 31 7.14 16.70 6.80
C GLY A 31 6.55 16.88 8.21
N PRO A 32 7.40 17.17 9.22
CA PRO A 32 7.02 17.18 10.64
C PRO A 32 6.01 18.28 11.00
N ARG A 33 5.92 19.33 10.18
CA ARG A 33 4.90 20.40 10.30
C ARG A 33 3.85 20.34 9.20
N GLY A 34 3.69 19.17 8.56
CA GLY A 34 2.60 18.88 7.64
C GLY A 34 1.23 19.05 8.31
N ARG A 35 0.23 19.45 7.52
CA ARG A 35 -1.11 19.77 8.00
C ARG A 35 -2.13 18.74 7.52
N ASN A 36 -3.22 18.62 8.26
CA ASN A 36 -4.34 17.78 7.90
C ASN A 36 -5.08 18.32 6.67
N VAL A 37 -5.61 17.40 5.87
CA VAL A 37 -6.58 17.67 4.82
C VAL A 37 -7.94 17.18 5.28
N LEU A 38 -8.96 18.01 5.12
CA LEU A 38 -10.35 17.67 5.42
C LEU A 38 -11.05 17.22 4.14
N ILE A 39 -11.62 16.04 4.17
CA ILE A 39 -12.26 15.39 3.02
C ILE A 39 -13.75 15.22 3.31
N GLN A 40 -14.60 15.75 2.44
CA GLN A 40 -16.03 15.53 2.51
C GLN A 40 -16.35 14.09 2.08
N LYS A 41 -17.10 13.35 2.89
CA LYS A 41 -17.61 12.03 2.51
C LYS A 41 -19.06 12.15 2.03
N SER A 42 -19.49 11.23 1.19
CA SER A 42 -20.89 11.17 0.70
C SER A 42 -21.89 10.91 1.83
N PHE A 43 -21.46 10.20 2.87
CA PHE A 43 -22.25 9.89 4.07
C PHE A 43 -21.34 9.97 5.30
N GLY A 44 -21.90 10.43 6.43
CA GLY A 44 -21.17 10.52 7.70
C GLY A 44 -20.38 11.81 7.90
N ALA A 45 -19.49 11.81 8.89
CA ALA A 45 -18.62 12.94 9.18
C ALA A 45 -17.50 13.09 8.16
N PRO A 46 -17.00 14.33 7.92
CA PRO A 46 -15.81 14.52 7.09
C PRO A 46 -14.60 13.74 7.64
N ALA A 47 -13.82 13.16 6.76
CA ALA A 47 -12.55 12.52 7.13
C ALA A 47 -11.44 13.56 7.28
N ILE A 48 -10.57 13.35 8.26
CA ILE A 48 -9.37 14.17 8.50
C ILE A 48 -8.18 13.25 8.35
N THR A 49 -7.22 13.62 7.48
CA THR A 49 -6.04 12.78 7.24
C THR A 49 -4.81 13.62 6.93
N LYS A 50 -3.63 13.06 7.21
CA LYS A 50 -2.32 13.53 6.72
C LYS A 50 -1.72 12.58 5.68
N ASP A 51 -2.34 11.43 5.45
CA ASP A 51 -1.86 10.45 4.48
C ASP A 51 -2.04 10.97 3.05
N GLY A 52 -0.92 11.05 2.31
CA GLY A 52 -0.89 11.60 0.96
C GLY A 52 -1.65 10.74 -0.05
N VAL A 53 -1.64 9.42 0.07
CA VAL A 53 -2.36 8.54 -0.87
C VAL A 53 -3.86 8.61 -0.66
N THR A 54 -4.33 8.72 0.57
CA THR A 54 -5.75 8.92 0.89
C THR A 54 -6.25 10.24 0.31
N VAL A 55 -5.49 11.34 0.49
CA VAL A 55 -5.84 12.62 -0.14
C VAL A 55 -5.86 12.50 -1.66
N ALA A 56 -4.84 11.88 -2.26
CA ALA A 56 -4.75 11.75 -3.72
C ALA A 56 -5.91 10.96 -4.32
N LYS A 57 -6.38 9.90 -3.66
CA LYS A 57 -7.50 9.05 -4.10
C LYS A 57 -8.83 9.79 -4.15
N GLU A 58 -9.04 10.78 -3.28
CA GLU A 58 -10.29 11.55 -3.21
C GLU A 58 -10.35 12.72 -4.21
N ILE A 59 -9.24 13.04 -4.89
CA ILE A 59 -9.21 14.14 -5.87
C ILE A 59 -9.82 13.70 -7.19
N GLU A 60 -10.98 14.23 -7.51
CA GLU A 60 -11.65 14.11 -8.79
C GLU A 60 -12.00 15.50 -9.34
N LEU A 61 -11.60 15.78 -10.58
CA LEU A 61 -11.75 17.11 -11.19
C LEU A 61 -12.86 17.11 -12.24
N LYS A 62 -13.58 18.24 -12.34
CA LYS A 62 -14.69 18.39 -13.31
C LYS A 62 -14.22 18.39 -14.76
N ASP A 63 -13.11 19.07 -15.05
CA ASP A 63 -12.50 19.09 -16.38
C ASP A 63 -11.88 17.72 -16.65
N THR A 64 -12.29 17.07 -17.73
CA THR A 64 -11.88 15.70 -18.06
C THR A 64 -10.37 15.59 -18.29
N LEU A 65 -9.75 16.58 -18.95
CA LEU A 65 -8.31 16.57 -19.23
C LEU A 65 -7.47 16.85 -17.99
N GLU A 66 -7.91 17.82 -17.17
CA GLU A 66 -7.28 18.04 -15.87
C GLU A 66 -7.38 16.77 -15.00
N ASN A 67 -8.54 16.10 -15.03
CA ASN A 67 -8.73 14.87 -14.27
C ASN A 67 -7.85 13.72 -14.79
N MET A 68 -7.57 13.64 -16.10
CA MET A 68 -6.59 12.69 -16.64
C MET A 68 -5.20 12.91 -16.05
N GLY A 69 -4.75 14.19 -16.03
CA GLY A 69 -3.46 14.53 -15.41
C GLY A 69 -3.41 14.19 -13.91
N ALA A 70 -4.45 14.56 -13.18
CA ALA A 70 -4.58 14.21 -11.75
C ALA A 70 -4.59 12.69 -11.54
N SER A 71 -5.30 11.92 -12.37
CA SER A 71 -5.39 10.46 -12.26
C SER A 71 -4.05 9.76 -12.45
N LEU A 72 -3.20 10.24 -13.37
CA LEU A 72 -1.87 9.69 -13.58
C LEU A 72 -0.95 9.90 -12.35
N VAL A 73 -1.01 11.08 -11.71
CA VAL A 73 -0.24 11.31 -10.47
C VAL A 73 -0.87 10.60 -9.27
N ARG A 74 -2.19 10.43 -9.22
CA ARG A 74 -2.84 9.55 -8.24
C ARG A 74 -2.32 8.10 -8.35
N GLU A 75 -2.09 7.62 -9.58
CA GLU A 75 -1.48 6.30 -9.81
C GLU A 75 -0.03 6.24 -9.27
N VAL A 76 0.76 7.33 -9.40
CA VAL A 76 2.10 7.42 -8.78
C VAL A 76 2.01 7.20 -7.27
N ALA A 77 1.11 7.94 -6.58
CA ALA A 77 0.92 7.80 -5.15
C ALA A 77 0.48 6.37 -4.77
N SER A 78 -0.48 5.80 -5.49
CA SER A 78 -0.99 4.44 -5.23
C SER A 78 0.08 3.37 -5.45
N LYS A 79 0.83 3.41 -6.56
CA LYS A 79 1.92 2.46 -6.81
C LYS A 79 3.05 2.58 -5.79
N THR A 80 3.36 3.80 -5.34
CA THR A 80 4.39 4.01 -4.31
C THR A 80 3.93 3.40 -2.99
N ASN A 81 2.68 3.59 -2.61
CA ASN A 81 2.08 2.94 -1.46
C ASN A 81 2.15 1.41 -1.56
N ASP A 82 1.74 0.84 -2.69
CA ASP A 82 1.73 -0.61 -2.91
C ASP A 82 3.12 -1.25 -2.81
N GLN A 83 4.17 -0.54 -3.23
CA GLN A 83 5.54 -1.07 -3.31
C GLN A 83 6.40 -0.79 -2.08
N ALA A 84 6.18 0.34 -1.42
CA ALA A 84 6.98 0.80 -0.29
C ALA A 84 6.16 1.03 0.99
N GLY A 85 4.85 1.17 0.88
CA GLY A 85 3.95 1.46 1.98
C GLY A 85 4.06 2.87 2.58
N ASP A 86 4.96 3.70 2.03
CA ASP A 86 5.22 5.08 2.44
C ASP A 86 5.79 5.88 1.25
N GLY A 87 6.05 7.19 1.43
CA GLY A 87 6.66 8.06 0.41
C GLY A 87 5.70 8.56 -0.67
N THR A 88 4.41 8.41 -0.50
CA THR A 88 3.37 8.78 -1.47
C THR A 88 3.34 10.28 -1.76
N THR A 89 3.49 11.11 -0.73
CA THR A 89 3.59 12.56 -0.85
C THR A 89 4.89 12.97 -1.56
N THR A 90 6.03 12.35 -1.21
CA THR A 90 7.32 12.58 -1.87
C THR A 90 7.25 12.27 -3.36
N ALA A 91 6.66 11.13 -3.74
CA ALA A 91 6.48 10.74 -5.13
C ALA A 91 5.60 11.72 -5.91
N THR A 92 4.51 12.21 -5.31
CA THR A 92 3.61 13.21 -5.89
C THR A 92 4.32 14.54 -6.13
N VAL A 93 5.08 15.03 -5.14
CA VAL A 93 5.85 16.28 -5.22
C VAL A 93 6.95 16.18 -6.29
N LEU A 94 7.66 15.05 -6.35
CA LEU A 94 8.66 14.79 -7.39
C LEU A 94 8.03 14.73 -8.77
N ALA A 95 6.93 14.03 -8.98
CA ALA A 95 6.25 13.91 -10.27
C ALA A 95 5.80 15.29 -10.78
N HIS A 96 5.20 16.12 -9.91
CA HIS A 96 4.83 17.49 -10.24
C HIS A 96 6.06 18.34 -10.60
N ALA A 97 7.15 18.28 -9.82
CA ALA A 97 8.35 19.07 -10.06
C ALA A 97 9.03 18.69 -11.37
N ILE A 98 9.15 17.38 -11.66
CA ILE A 98 9.72 16.87 -12.92
C ILE A 98 8.86 17.30 -14.10
N PHE A 99 7.54 17.13 -14.03
CA PHE A 99 6.65 17.51 -15.12
C PHE A 99 6.66 19.02 -15.37
N LYS A 100 6.67 19.84 -14.31
CA LYS A 100 6.76 21.30 -14.38
C LYS A 100 8.03 21.77 -15.09
N GLU A 101 9.19 21.28 -14.70
CA GLU A 101 10.46 21.65 -15.32
C GLU A 101 10.58 21.08 -16.73
N GLY A 102 10.12 19.85 -16.96
CA GLY A 102 10.11 19.21 -18.26
C GLY A 102 9.22 19.95 -19.27
N LEU A 103 8.00 20.34 -18.87
CA LEU A 103 7.08 21.08 -19.72
C LEU A 103 7.70 22.39 -20.27
N ARG A 104 8.41 23.13 -19.41
CA ARG A 104 9.11 24.37 -19.83
C ARG A 104 10.14 24.11 -20.93
N ASN A 105 10.90 23.03 -20.82
CA ASN A 105 11.94 22.71 -21.78
C ASN A 105 11.36 22.15 -23.10
N VAL A 106 10.32 21.30 -23.01
CA VAL A 106 9.63 20.76 -24.21
C VAL A 106 8.92 21.88 -24.99
N THR A 107 8.21 22.79 -24.29
CA THR A 107 7.61 23.98 -24.94
C THR A 107 8.66 24.91 -25.54
N ALA A 108 9.89 24.94 -25.00
CA ALA A 108 11.03 25.66 -25.58
C ALA A 108 11.67 24.96 -26.77
N GLY A 109 11.18 23.76 -27.17
CA GLY A 109 11.61 23.05 -28.37
C GLY A 109 12.54 21.86 -28.15
N ALA A 110 12.79 21.46 -26.88
CA ALA A 110 13.55 20.23 -26.60
C ALA A 110 12.75 18.99 -27.05
N ASN A 111 13.46 18.00 -27.61
CA ASN A 111 12.85 16.75 -28.04
C ASN A 111 12.40 15.91 -26.83
N PRO A 112 11.09 15.67 -26.61
CA PRO A 112 10.59 15.00 -25.42
C PRO A 112 11.08 13.56 -25.27
N ILE A 113 11.41 12.88 -26.36
CA ILE A 113 11.93 11.49 -26.32
C ILE A 113 13.38 11.46 -25.83
N GLU A 114 14.23 12.39 -26.31
CA GLU A 114 15.62 12.49 -25.84
C GLU A 114 15.66 12.99 -24.38
N VAL A 115 14.82 13.97 -24.04
CA VAL A 115 14.63 14.43 -22.64
C VAL A 115 14.28 13.24 -21.74
N LYS A 116 13.29 12.42 -22.15
CA LYS A 116 12.93 11.19 -21.40
C LYS A 116 14.13 10.26 -21.20
N ARG A 117 14.91 10.01 -22.24
CA ARG A 117 16.12 9.15 -22.13
C ARG A 117 17.13 9.69 -21.12
N GLY A 118 17.33 11.01 -21.10
CA GLY A 118 18.18 11.67 -20.13
C GLY A 118 17.65 11.54 -18.69
N MET A 119 16.36 11.72 -18.51
CA MET A 119 15.67 11.54 -17.22
C MET A 119 15.84 10.10 -16.71
N ASP A 120 15.62 9.10 -17.56
CA ASP A 120 15.75 7.68 -17.22
C ASP A 120 17.20 7.31 -16.82
N LYS A 121 18.19 7.77 -17.58
CA LYS A 121 19.62 7.53 -17.28
C LYS A 121 20.05 8.19 -15.97
N PHE A 122 19.65 9.43 -15.74
CA PHE A 122 20.04 10.16 -14.55
C PHE A 122 19.36 9.61 -13.29
N SER A 123 18.08 9.30 -13.35
CA SER A 123 17.35 8.70 -12.23
C SER A 123 17.90 7.33 -11.83
N ALA A 124 18.26 6.48 -12.80
CA ALA A 124 18.91 5.20 -12.52
C ALA A 124 20.24 5.39 -11.78
N ALA A 125 21.05 6.37 -12.20
CA ALA A 125 22.32 6.68 -11.54
C ALA A 125 22.12 7.24 -10.12
N VAL A 126 21.11 8.08 -9.89
CA VAL A 126 20.74 8.58 -8.54
C VAL A 126 20.35 7.43 -7.62
N ILE A 127 19.56 6.48 -8.12
CA ILE A 127 19.14 5.29 -7.35
C ILE A 127 20.35 4.46 -6.92
N GLU A 128 21.32 4.25 -7.82
CA GLU A 128 22.54 3.53 -7.46
C GLU A 128 23.38 4.27 -6.40
N GLU A 129 23.45 5.61 -6.45
CA GLU A 129 24.10 6.41 -5.41
C GLU A 129 23.35 6.36 -4.06
N LEU A 130 22.00 6.35 -4.08
CA LEU A 130 21.19 6.13 -2.86
C LEU A 130 21.51 4.77 -2.22
N LYS A 131 21.54 3.69 -3.00
CA LYS A 131 21.89 2.35 -2.51
C LYS A 131 23.30 2.29 -1.94
N LYS A 132 24.30 2.94 -2.58
CA LYS A 132 25.68 3.01 -2.07
C LYS A 132 25.78 3.79 -0.76
N SER A 133 24.97 4.80 -0.54
CA SER A 133 24.93 5.60 0.68
C SER A 133 24.13 4.98 1.83
N SER A 134 23.49 3.84 1.55
CA SER A 134 22.64 3.14 2.50
C SER A 134 23.41 2.60 3.70
N LYS A 135 22.82 2.71 4.88
CA LYS A 135 23.26 2.09 6.12
C LYS A 135 22.27 1.00 6.52
N LYS A 136 22.74 -0.22 6.77
CA LYS A 136 21.88 -1.32 7.24
C LYS A 136 21.30 -1.01 8.61
N VAL A 137 20.02 -1.30 8.79
CA VAL A 137 19.33 -1.25 10.08
C VAL A 137 19.69 -2.52 10.86
N SER A 138 20.32 -2.38 12.01
CA SER A 138 20.88 -3.50 12.77
C SER A 138 20.36 -3.66 14.19
N GLY A 139 19.62 -2.70 14.72
CA GLY A 139 19.20 -2.74 16.12
C GLY A 139 17.83 -2.12 16.38
N LYS A 140 17.26 -2.46 17.55
CA LYS A 140 15.97 -1.95 18.03
C LYS A 140 15.89 -0.42 18.01
N LYS A 141 16.99 0.27 18.40
CA LYS A 141 17.04 1.74 18.42
C LYS A 141 16.86 2.35 17.03
N GLU A 142 17.51 1.80 15.99
CA GLU A 142 17.38 2.29 14.62
C GLU A 142 15.98 2.01 14.07
N ILE A 143 15.40 0.85 14.39
CA ILE A 143 14.02 0.49 14.06
C ILE A 143 13.05 1.51 14.69
N ALA A 144 13.19 1.80 15.99
CA ALA A 144 12.37 2.78 16.68
C ALA A 144 12.50 4.18 16.08
N GLN A 145 13.71 4.60 15.67
CA GLN A 145 13.94 5.89 15.01
C GLN A 145 13.20 5.99 13.66
N VAL A 146 13.32 4.98 12.80
CA VAL A 146 12.58 4.95 11.51
C VAL A 146 11.09 5.05 11.75
N ALA A 147 10.55 4.20 12.63
CA ALA A 147 9.14 4.17 12.95
C ALA A 147 8.64 5.50 13.55
N THR A 148 9.44 6.13 14.42
CA THR A 148 9.12 7.44 15.00
C THR A 148 9.01 8.52 13.92
N ILE A 149 9.98 8.60 13.00
CA ILE A 149 9.96 9.60 11.92
C ILE A 149 8.74 9.41 11.02
N SER A 150 8.48 8.19 10.58
CA SER A 150 7.32 7.89 9.72
C SER A 150 5.98 8.08 10.47
N ALA A 151 5.98 7.94 11.79
CA ALA A 151 4.83 8.25 12.66
C ALA A 151 4.70 9.75 13.03
N ASN A 152 5.25 10.67 12.23
CA ASN A 152 5.23 12.12 12.51
C ASN A 152 5.89 12.53 13.85
N ASN A 153 7.02 11.93 14.20
CA ASN A 153 7.78 12.10 15.44
C ASN A 153 7.07 11.58 16.70
N ASP A 154 6.14 10.65 16.57
CA ASP A 154 5.52 9.97 17.70
C ASP A 154 6.41 8.81 18.17
N SER A 155 7.19 9.04 19.24
CA SER A 155 8.10 8.04 19.79
C SER A 155 7.36 6.84 20.41
N SER A 156 6.12 7.01 20.86
CA SER A 156 5.33 5.91 21.43
C SER A 156 4.99 4.87 20.37
N VAL A 157 4.67 5.32 19.16
CA VAL A 157 4.47 4.45 18.00
C VAL A 157 5.80 3.80 17.58
N GLY A 158 6.90 4.56 17.60
CA GLY A 158 8.23 4.05 17.28
C GLY A 158 8.67 2.90 18.17
N ASP A 159 8.51 3.07 19.47
CA ASP A 159 8.85 2.05 20.46
C ASP A 159 7.95 0.80 20.33
N LEU A 160 6.65 1.00 20.10
CA LEU A 160 5.67 -0.06 19.94
C LEU A 160 5.98 -0.96 18.72
N ILE A 161 6.36 -0.36 17.59
CA ILE A 161 6.76 -1.10 16.38
C ILE A 161 8.09 -1.83 16.60
N ALA A 162 9.07 -1.20 17.26
CA ALA A 162 10.34 -1.82 17.57
C ALA A 162 10.17 -3.02 18.51
N ASP A 163 9.30 -2.91 19.52
CA ASP A 163 8.95 -4.02 20.41
C ASP A 163 8.25 -5.16 19.66
N ALA A 164 7.34 -4.83 18.74
CA ALA A 164 6.67 -5.82 17.91
C ALA A 164 7.68 -6.59 17.04
N MET A 165 8.57 -5.87 16.34
CA MET A 165 9.60 -6.49 15.51
C MET A 165 10.62 -7.32 16.31
N GLU A 166 10.94 -6.92 17.53
CA GLU A 166 11.81 -7.71 18.41
C GLU A 166 11.16 -9.03 18.81
N ARG A 167 9.84 -9.06 19.06
CA ARG A 167 9.10 -10.25 19.47
C ARG A 167 8.91 -11.27 18.34
N VAL A 168 8.59 -10.81 17.12
CA VAL A 168 8.30 -11.71 15.98
C VAL A 168 9.49 -11.87 15.03
N GLY A 169 10.56 -11.11 15.21
CA GLY A 169 11.74 -11.11 14.34
C GLY A 169 11.55 -10.25 13.07
N LYS A 170 12.63 -10.17 12.26
CA LYS A 170 12.66 -9.30 11.07
C LYS A 170 11.67 -9.72 9.99
N ASP A 171 11.46 -11.02 9.84
CA ASP A 171 10.55 -11.62 8.85
C ASP A 171 9.17 -11.92 9.47
N GLY A 172 8.96 -11.50 10.72
CA GLY A 172 7.73 -11.72 11.45
C GLY A 172 6.57 -10.87 10.94
N VAL A 173 5.37 -11.39 11.09
CA VAL A 173 4.14 -10.69 10.67
C VAL A 173 3.68 -9.75 11.77
N ILE A 174 3.41 -8.50 11.41
CA ILE A 174 2.84 -7.50 12.30
C ILE A 174 1.59 -6.95 11.63
N THR A 175 0.47 -6.93 12.37
CA THR A 175 -0.80 -6.36 11.93
C THR A 175 -1.23 -5.24 12.86
N VAL A 176 -1.98 -4.28 12.33
CA VAL A 176 -2.50 -3.14 13.10
C VAL A 176 -4.02 -3.23 13.14
N GLU A 177 -4.58 -3.17 14.34
CA GLU A 177 -6.01 -3.29 14.60
C GLU A 177 -6.52 -2.15 15.46
N GLU A 178 -7.82 -1.94 15.46
CA GLU A 178 -8.48 -1.01 16.36
C GLU A 178 -8.66 -1.65 17.75
N ALA A 179 -8.23 -0.94 18.80
CA ALA A 179 -8.48 -1.37 20.17
C ALA A 179 -9.91 -1.04 20.58
N LYS A 180 -10.43 -1.78 21.56
CA LYS A 180 -11.67 -1.42 22.26
C LYS A 180 -11.42 -0.46 23.42
N SER A 181 -10.16 -0.20 23.73
CA SER A 181 -9.69 0.68 24.80
C SER A 181 -9.10 1.97 24.24
N ILE A 182 -8.83 2.95 25.10
CA ILE A 182 -8.15 4.20 24.73
C ILE A 182 -6.63 3.97 24.57
N ASN A 183 -6.09 2.92 25.19
CA ASN A 183 -4.65 2.63 25.19
C ASN A 183 -4.26 1.70 24.05
N ASP A 184 -3.04 1.89 23.58
CA ASP A 184 -2.41 0.98 22.63
C ASP A 184 -1.97 -0.31 23.35
N GLU A 185 -2.07 -1.44 22.66
CA GLU A 185 -1.69 -2.75 23.18
C GLU A 185 -0.88 -3.51 22.12
N LEU A 186 0.13 -4.27 22.57
CA LEU A 186 0.89 -5.19 21.74
C LEU A 186 0.66 -6.62 22.21
N ASN A 187 0.04 -7.41 21.38
CA ASN A 187 -0.22 -8.82 21.62
C ASN A 187 0.52 -9.68 20.58
N VAL A 188 1.02 -10.83 20.99
CA VAL A 188 1.55 -11.84 20.05
C VAL A 188 0.64 -13.05 20.14
N VAL A 189 0.11 -13.45 18.99
CA VAL A 189 -0.83 -14.57 18.84
C VAL A 189 -0.29 -15.60 17.86
N GLU A 190 -0.78 -16.83 17.96
CA GLU A 190 -0.48 -17.86 16.95
C GLU A 190 -1.04 -17.42 15.60
N GLY A 191 -0.23 -17.49 14.55
CA GLY A 191 -0.65 -17.02 13.22
C GLY A 191 0.45 -17.18 12.20
N MET A 192 0.11 -16.96 10.94
CA MET A 192 1.07 -16.97 9.83
C MET A 192 0.62 -16.14 8.65
N GLN A 193 1.57 -15.76 7.81
CA GLN A 193 1.32 -15.14 6.51
C GLN A 193 1.90 -16.00 5.39
N PHE A 194 1.19 -16.04 4.26
CA PHE A 194 1.68 -16.67 3.03
C PHE A 194 1.35 -15.82 1.80
N ASP A 195 2.15 -15.99 0.76
CA ASP A 195 2.15 -15.21 -0.48
C ASP A 195 1.06 -15.69 -1.46
N ARG A 196 -0.20 -15.48 -1.12
CA ARG A 196 -1.38 -15.66 -2.00
C ARG A 196 -2.44 -14.66 -1.61
N GLY A 197 -2.85 -13.82 -2.54
CA GLY A 197 -3.94 -12.87 -2.37
C GLY A 197 -5.30 -13.45 -2.80
N TYR A 198 -6.33 -12.60 -2.72
CA TYR A 198 -7.68 -13.00 -3.11
C TYR A 198 -7.79 -13.35 -4.60
N LEU A 199 -8.58 -14.38 -4.92
CA LEU A 199 -8.81 -14.82 -6.31
C LEU A 199 -9.66 -13.85 -7.14
N SER A 200 -10.40 -12.96 -6.49
CA SER A 200 -11.23 -11.97 -7.15
C SER A 200 -11.34 -10.69 -6.32
N PRO A 201 -11.24 -9.51 -6.95
CA PRO A 201 -11.47 -8.22 -6.28
C PRO A 201 -12.90 -8.10 -5.70
N TYR A 202 -13.85 -8.86 -6.19
CA TYR A 202 -15.23 -8.87 -5.67
C TYR A 202 -15.37 -9.48 -4.27
N PHE A 203 -14.33 -10.12 -3.74
CA PHE A 203 -14.28 -10.56 -2.35
C PHE A 203 -13.92 -9.45 -1.37
N ILE A 204 -13.41 -8.31 -1.83
CA ILE A 204 -12.99 -7.17 -1.01
C ILE A 204 -14.14 -6.74 -0.08
N THR A 205 -13.81 -6.57 1.20
CA THR A 205 -14.71 -6.05 2.24
C THR A 205 -14.40 -4.62 2.63
N ASN A 206 -13.13 -4.20 2.47
CA ASN A 206 -12.64 -2.86 2.72
C ASN A 206 -12.12 -2.27 1.39
N ALA A 207 -12.96 -1.50 0.70
CA ALA A 207 -12.64 -0.92 -0.60
C ALA A 207 -11.56 0.18 -0.51
N GLU A 208 -11.45 0.90 0.61
CA GLU A 208 -10.45 1.97 0.78
C GLU A 208 -9.04 1.39 0.80
N LYS A 209 -8.84 0.26 1.52
CA LYS A 209 -7.54 -0.43 1.63
C LYS A 209 -7.38 -1.58 0.63
N MET A 210 -8.39 -1.88 -0.19
CA MET A 210 -8.42 -3.02 -1.12
C MET A 210 -8.14 -4.36 -0.42
N LEU A 211 -8.73 -4.57 0.76
CA LEU A 211 -8.52 -5.74 1.60
C LEU A 211 -9.79 -6.56 1.76
N VAL A 212 -9.62 -7.87 1.97
CA VAL A 212 -10.64 -8.75 2.54
C VAL A 212 -10.32 -8.90 4.04
N GLU A 213 -11.24 -8.53 4.90
CA GLU A 213 -11.16 -8.70 6.34
C GLU A 213 -12.29 -9.61 6.80
N LEU A 214 -11.94 -10.76 7.39
CA LEU A 214 -12.90 -11.74 7.91
C LEU A 214 -12.69 -11.87 9.42
N SER A 215 -13.73 -11.61 10.21
CA SER A 215 -13.71 -11.74 11.67
C SER A 215 -14.28 -13.09 12.08
N SER A 216 -13.55 -13.85 12.91
CA SER A 216 -13.90 -15.20 13.35
C SER A 216 -14.28 -16.16 12.21
N PRO A 217 -13.48 -16.22 11.12
CA PRO A 217 -13.79 -17.02 9.95
C PRO A 217 -13.58 -18.52 10.21
N LEU A 218 -14.32 -19.31 9.42
CA LEU A 218 -14.05 -20.70 9.16
C LEU A 218 -13.04 -20.82 8.01
N VAL A 219 -12.22 -21.88 8.00
CA VAL A 219 -11.19 -22.13 6.98
C VAL A 219 -11.38 -23.51 6.39
N LEU A 220 -11.66 -23.58 5.10
CA LEU A 220 -11.72 -24.82 4.34
C LEU A 220 -10.40 -25.01 3.59
N LEU A 221 -9.76 -26.17 3.77
CA LEU A 221 -8.49 -26.52 3.14
C LEU A 221 -8.69 -27.69 2.18
N PHE A 222 -8.35 -27.50 0.91
CA PHE A 222 -8.48 -28.52 -0.12
C PHE A 222 -7.20 -28.62 -0.97
N ASP A 223 -6.72 -29.82 -1.22
CA ASP A 223 -5.44 -30.06 -1.88
C ASP A 223 -5.51 -30.04 -3.43
N LYS A 224 -6.71 -29.99 -4.00
CA LYS A 224 -6.94 -29.97 -5.45
C LYS A 224 -7.65 -28.71 -5.91
N LYS A 225 -7.88 -28.62 -7.23
CA LYS A 225 -8.69 -27.57 -7.84
C LYS A 225 -10.18 -27.76 -7.60
N ILE A 226 -10.89 -26.65 -7.44
CA ILE A 226 -12.35 -26.61 -7.34
C ILE A 226 -12.90 -25.98 -8.61
N THR A 227 -13.52 -26.78 -9.45
CA THR A 227 -14.13 -26.33 -10.72
C THR A 227 -15.65 -26.43 -10.68
N ASN A 228 -16.17 -27.38 -9.90
CA ASN A 228 -17.59 -27.67 -9.75
C ASN A 228 -18.11 -27.22 -8.38
N LEU A 229 -19.12 -26.37 -8.39
CA LEU A 229 -19.74 -25.89 -7.15
C LEU A 229 -20.50 -26.98 -6.37
N LYS A 230 -21.02 -28.01 -7.07
CA LYS A 230 -21.85 -29.06 -6.44
C LYS A 230 -21.12 -29.73 -5.29
N ASP A 231 -19.82 -29.92 -5.44
CA ASP A 231 -18.99 -30.60 -4.44
C ASP A 231 -18.85 -29.77 -3.14
N LEU A 232 -18.99 -28.43 -3.25
CA LEU A 232 -18.96 -27.48 -2.12
C LEU A 232 -20.31 -27.26 -1.45
N LEU A 233 -21.44 -27.56 -2.12
CA LEU A 233 -22.78 -27.24 -1.61
C LEU A 233 -23.04 -27.69 -0.18
N PRO A 234 -22.69 -28.93 0.22
CA PRO A 234 -22.95 -29.41 1.58
C PRO A 234 -22.26 -28.58 2.67
N VAL A 235 -21.02 -28.13 2.41
CA VAL A 235 -20.26 -27.26 3.32
C VAL A 235 -20.81 -25.85 3.31
N LEU A 236 -21.09 -25.29 2.14
CA LEU A 236 -21.62 -23.91 2.01
C LEU A 236 -22.96 -23.74 2.72
N GLU A 237 -23.85 -24.73 2.66
CA GLU A 237 -25.12 -24.71 3.37
C GLU A 237 -24.94 -24.71 4.90
N GLN A 238 -23.98 -25.49 5.40
CA GLN A 238 -23.65 -25.51 6.82
C GLN A 238 -23.05 -24.18 7.28
N VAL A 239 -22.13 -23.62 6.48
CA VAL A 239 -21.51 -22.31 6.75
C VAL A 239 -22.56 -21.20 6.74
N GLN A 240 -23.47 -21.20 5.76
CA GLN A 240 -24.58 -20.24 5.70
C GLN A 240 -25.44 -20.28 6.96
N LYS A 241 -25.80 -21.48 7.43
CA LYS A 241 -26.58 -21.66 8.68
C LYS A 241 -25.81 -21.16 9.91
N SER A 242 -24.49 -21.24 9.92
CA SER A 242 -23.65 -20.75 11.03
C SER A 242 -23.54 -19.23 11.08
N GLY A 243 -23.77 -18.54 9.98
CA GLY A 243 -23.58 -17.09 9.83
C GLY A 243 -22.12 -16.62 9.88
N LYS A 244 -21.16 -17.53 9.98
CA LYS A 244 -19.72 -17.20 10.04
C LYS A 244 -19.14 -16.96 8.65
N PRO A 245 -18.15 -16.06 8.51
CA PRO A 245 -17.38 -15.94 7.27
C PRO A 245 -16.62 -17.22 6.96
N LEU A 246 -16.37 -17.49 5.67
CA LEU A 246 -15.59 -18.62 5.20
C LEU A 246 -14.41 -18.16 4.32
N LEU A 247 -13.20 -18.64 4.63
CA LEU A 247 -12.08 -18.63 3.71
C LEU A 247 -11.91 -20.04 3.09
N ILE A 248 -11.85 -20.11 1.76
CA ILE A 248 -11.47 -21.33 1.05
C ILE A 248 -10.02 -21.20 0.58
N ILE A 249 -9.19 -22.16 0.94
CA ILE A 249 -7.81 -22.30 0.48
C ILE A 249 -7.72 -23.61 -0.31
N ALA A 250 -7.56 -23.51 -1.63
CA ALA A 250 -7.49 -24.65 -2.53
C ALA A 250 -6.33 -24.49 -3.52
N GLU A 251 -5.95 -25.57 -4.22
CA GLU A 251 -4.95 -25.45 -5.30
C GLU A 251 -5.30 -24.32 -6.27
N ASP A 252 -6.55 -24.30 -6.72
CA ASP A 252 -7.17 -23.22 -7.50
C ASP A 252 -8.68 -23.29 -7.36
N ILE A 253 -9.36 -22.17 -7.63
CA ILE A 253 -10.82 -22.13 -7.77
C ILE A 253 -11.11 -21.37 -9.05
N GLU A 254 -11.72 -22.02 -10.02
CA GLU A 254 -11.90 -21.47 -11.36
C GLU A 254 -13.29 -21.79 -11.94
N GLY A 255 -13.60 -21.16 -13.07
CA GLY A 255 -14.82 -21.42 -13.82
C GLY A 255 -16.10 -21.10 -13.06
N GLU A 256 -17.06 -22.03 -13.13
CA GLU A 256 -18.40 -21.88 -12.52
C GLU A 256 -18.34 -21.75 -11.00
N ALA A 257 -17.42 -22.46 -10.35
CA ALA A 257 -17.28 -22.43 -8.90
C ALA A 257 -16.91 -21.02 -8.42
N LEU A 258 -15.88 -20.39 -9.00
CA LEU A 258 -15.48 -19.03 -8.62
C LEU A 258 -16.57 -18.01 -8.91
N ALA A 259 -17.18 -18.07 -10.09
CA ALA A 259 -18.26 -17.15 -10.47
C ALA A 259 -19.44 -17.21 -9.49
N THR A 260 -19.83 -18.41 -9.07
CA THR A 260 -20.95 -18.58 -8.14
C THR A 260 -20.60 -18.12 -6.72
N LEU A 261 -19.37 -18.35 -6.25
CA LEU A 261 -18.91 -17.80 -4.95
C LEU A 261 -18.97 -16.27 -4.95
N VAL A 262 -18.49 -15.64 -6.03
CA VAL A 262 -18.54 -14.17 -6.20
C VAL A 262 -20.00 -13.67 -6.21
N VAL A 263 -20.90 -14.31 -6.96
CA VAL A 263 -22.32 -13.91 -6.99
C VAL A 263 -22.98 -14.02 -5.62
N ASN A 264 -22.73 -15.09 -4.87
CA ASN A 264 -23.27 -15.26 -3.52
C ASN A 264 -22.71 -14.23 -2.52
N LYS A 265 -21.43 -13.88 -2.65
CA LYS A 265 -20.82 -12.79 -1.89
C LYS A 265 -21.49 -11.45 -2.19
N LEU A 266 -21.66 -11.09 -3.46
CA LEU A 266 -22.28 -9.83 -3.90
C LEU A 266 -23.75 -9.72 -3.47
N ARG A 267 -24.47 -10.85 -3.45
CA ARG A 267 -25.85 -10.91 -2.97
C ARG A 267 -25.98 -10.89 -1.43
N GLY A 268 -24.87 -10.92 -0.72
CA GLY A 268 -24.85 -10.97 0.76
C GLY A 268 -25.35 -12.30 1.35
N VAL A 269 -25.49 -13.36 0.53
CA VAL A 269 -25.95 -14.69 0.97
C VAL A 269 -24.86 -15.39 1.79
N LEU A 270 -23.58 -15.23 1.37
CA LEU A 270 -22.41 -15.79 2.02
C LEU A 270 -21.34 -14.71 2.21
N ASN A 271 -20.76 -14.62 3.41
CA ASN A 271 -19.53 -13.85 3.61
C ASN A 271 -18.35 -14.77 3.37
N ILE A 272 -17.83 -14.75 2.14
CA ILE A 272 -16.82 -15.72 1.68
C ILE A 272 -15.69 -15.03 0.95
N SER A 273 -14.49 -15.60 1.05
CA SER A 273 -13.35 -15.30 0.20
C SER A 273 -12.62 -16.59 -0.19
N ALA A 274 -11.81 -16.49 -1.22
CA ALA A 274 -11.06 -17.62 -1.74
C ALA A 274 -9.65 -17.20 -2.16
N VAL A 275 -8.67 -18.05 -1.85
CA VAL A 275 -7.26 -17.86 -2.19
C VAL A 275 -6.65 -19.15 -2.70
N LYS A 276 -5.57 -19.06 -3.47
CA LYS A 276 -4.78 -20.24 -3.85
C LYS A 276 -3.95 -20.73 -2.67
N ALA A 277 -3.79 -22.02 -2.57
CA ALA A 277 -2.87 -22.62 -1.61
C ALA A 277 -1.42 -22.21 -1.94
N PRO A 278 -0.59 -21.94 -0.92
CA PRO A 278 0.82 -21.57 -1.12
C PRO A 278 1.66 -22.79 -1.53
N GLY A 279 2.68 -22.54 -2.35
CA GLY A 279 3.59 -23.56 -2.85
C GLY A 279 3.03 -24.38 -4.02
N PHE A 280 3.80 -25.41 -4.43
CA PHE A 280 3.48 -26.33 -5.52
C PHE A 280 3.83 -27.78 -5.12
N GLY A 281 3.11 -28.76 -5.69
CA GLY A 281 3.38 -30.19 -5.44
C GLY A 281 3.37 -30.54 -3.95
N ASP A 282 4.35 -31.31 -3.49
CA ASP A 282 4.44 -31.76 -2.10
C ASP A 282 4.61 -30.61 -1.09
N ARG A 283 5.24 -29.50 -1.51
CA ARG A 283 5.32 -28.30 -0.67
C ARG A 283 3.95 -27.69 -0.40
N ARG A 284 3.08 -27.66 -1.40
CA ARG A 284 1.70 -27.18 -1.22
C ARG A 284 0.96 -28.03 -0.21
N LYS A 285 1.07 -29.38 -0.30
CA LYS A 285 0.46 -30.29 0.68
C LYS A 285 0.99 -30.00 2.09
N ALA A 286 2.31 -29.89 2.23
CA ALA A 286 2.94 -29.59 3.51
C ALA A 286 2.53 -28.23 4.09
N MET A 287 2.36 -27.19 3.26
CA MET A 287 1.87 -25.87 3.68
C MET A 287 0.39 -25.92 4.08
N LEU A 288 -0.45 -26.66 3.36
CA LEU A 288 -1.84 -26.87 3.76
C LEU A 288 -1.96 -27.57 5.11
N GLU A 289 -1.10 -28.57 5.38
CA GLU A 289 -1.01 -29.22 6.69
C GLU A 289 -0.59 -28.25 7.80
N ASP A 290 0.39 -27.38 7.52
CA ASP A 290 0.83 -26.35 8.47
C ASP A 290 -0.33 -25.39 8.81
N ILE A 291 -1.11 -24.97 7.81
CA ILE A 291 -2.30 -24.14 8.00
C ILE A 291 -3.39 -24.91 8.76
N ALA A 292 -3.60 -26.20 8.47
CA ALA A 292 -4.55 -27.04 9.17
C ALA A 292 -4.22 -27.14 10.66
N ILE A 293 -2.96 -27.39 10.99
CA ILE A 293 -2.48 -27.46 12.38
C ILE A 293 -2.66 -26.12 13.09
N LEU A 294 -2.33 -25.00 12.40
CA LEU A 294 -2.46 -23.66 12.94
C LEU A 294 -3.93 -23.30 13.23
N THR A 295 -4.84 -23.66 12.33
CA THR A 295 -6.26 -23.29 12.45
C THR A 295 -7.11 -24.34 13.17
N GLY A 296 -6.52 -25.51 13.49
CA GLY A 296 -7.23 -26.63 14.09
C GLY A 296 -8.20 -27.33 13.15
N GLY A 297 -8.00 -27.16 11.83
CA GLY A 297 -8.79 -27.81 10.78
C GLY A 297 -8.14 -29.08 10.24
N THR A 298 -8.71 -29.60 9.16
CA THR A 298 -8.24 -30.78 8.45
C THR A 298 -8.12 -30.48 6.96
N VAL A 299 -7.04 -30.92 6.32
CA VAL A 299 -6.92 -30.85 4.86
C VAL A 299 -7.84 -31.91 4.23
N ILE A 300 -8.75 -31.47 3.40
CA ILE A 300 -9.58 -32.36 2.59
C ILE A 300 -8.73 -32.82 1.40
N SER A 301 -8.47 -34.13 1.33
CA SER A 301 -7.65 -34.76 0.30
C SER A 301 -8.25 -36.11 -0.08
N GLU A 302 -8.48 -36.29 -1.36
CA GLU A 302 -8.97 -37.56 -1.89
C GLU A 302 -7.95 -38.70 -1.70
N GLU A 303 -6.66 -38.38 -1.68
CA GLU A 303 -5.61 -39.35 -1.38
C GLU A 303 -5.75 -39.91 0.04
N LEU A 304 -6.31 -39.12 0.95
CA LEU A 304 -6.61 -39.52 2.33
C LEU A 304 -8.06 -40.05 2.49
N GLY A 305 -8.77 -40.28 1.38
CA GLY A 305 -10.15 -40.81 1.38
C GLY A 305 -11.21 -39.75 1.78
N ARG A 306 -10.88 -38.45 1.72
CA ARG A 306 -11.81 -37.36 2.04
C ARG A 306 -12.15 -36.55 0.80
N THR A 307 -13.43 -36.38 0.52
CA THR A 307 -13.94 -35.57 -0.58
C THR A 307 -14.61 -34.29 -0.07
N LEU A 308 -14.74 -33.27 -0.92
CA LEU A 308 -15.43 -32.02 -0.57
C LEU A 308 -16.89 -32.26 -0.17
N GLU A 309 -17.57 -33.22 -0.82
CA GLU A 309 -18.95 -33.58 -0.53
C GLU A 309 -19.11 -34.17 0.89
N SER A 310 -18.07 -34.84 1.39
CA SER A 310 -18.06 -35.43 2.75
C SER A 310 -17.60 -34.44 3.83
N ALA A 311 -17.14 -33.25 3.44
CA ALA A 311 -16.63 -32.26 4.35
C ALA A 311 -17.76 -31.70 5.26
N SER A 312 -17.42 -31.49 6.52
CA SER A 312 -18.34 -31.03 7.56
C SER A 312 -17.75 -29.85 8.33
N MET A 313 -18.56 -29.22 9.17
CA MET A 313 -18.09 -28.15 10.07
C MET A 313 -16.93 -28.56 10.98
N ALA A 314 -16.81 -29.85 11.30
CA ALA A 314 -15.74 -30.39 12.15
C ALA A 314 -14.37 -30.43 11.44
N ASP A 315 -14.37 -30.42 10.11
CA ASP A 315 -13.15 -30.41 9.30
C ASP A 315 -12.62 -28.99 9.06
N LEU A 316 -13.46 -27.97 9.29
CA LEU A 316 -13.09 -26.57 9.07
C LEU A 316 -12.20 -26.05 10.21
N GLY A 317 -11.09 -25.42 9.82
CA GLY A 317 -10.27 -24.65 10.74
C GLY A 317 -10.97 -23.35 11.15
N GLN A 318 -10.44 -22.68 12.17
CA GLN A 318 -10.94 -21.40 12.67
C GLN A 318 -9.77 -20.45 12.98
N ALA A 319 -10.03 -19.15 12.86
CA ALA A 319 -9.10 -18.12 13.28
C ALA A 319 -9.86 -16.95 13.94
N GLU A 320 -9.17 -16.11 14.69
CA GLU A 320 -9.76 -14.88 15.24
C GLU A 320 -10.04 -13.87 14.10
N ARG A 321 -9.07 -13.74 13.19
CA ARG A 321 -9.18 -12.84 12.04
C ARG A 321 -8.35 -13.35 10.86
N ILE A 322 -8.80 -13.04 9.65
CA ILE A 322 -8.02 -13.23 8.42
C ILE A 322 -8.05 -11.94 7.62
N VAL A 323 -6.86 -11.52 7.17
CA VAL A 323 -6.67 -10.36 6.29
C VAL A 323 -6.04 -10.82 4.99
N ILE A 324 -6.63 -10.44 3.85
CA ILE A 324 -6.14 -10.83 2.53
C ILE A 324 -6.01 -9.57 1.69
N ASP A 325 -4.81 -9.32 1.20
CA ASP A 325 -4.54 -8.31 0.17
C ASP A 325 -4.44 -8.95 -1.22
N LYS A 326 -3.98 -8.22 -2.22
CA LYS A 326 -3.81 -8.74 -3.59
C LYS A 326 -2.71 -9.80 -3.72
N ASP A 327 -1.76 -9.81 -2.78
CA ASP A 327 -0.54 -10.62 -2.85
C ASP A 327 -0.44 -11.64 -1.70
N ASN A 328 -1.02 -11.35 -0.53
CA ASN A 328 -0.80 -12.08 0.70
C ASN A 328 -2.10 -12.44 1.43
N THR A 329 -2.04 -13.52 2.21
CA THR A 329 -3.07 -13.92 3.19
C THR A 329 -2.43 -14.04 4.57
N THR A 330 -2.96 -13.32 5.55
CA THR A 330 -2.52 -13.33 6.95
C THR A 330 -3.60 -13.95 7.83
N ILE A 331 -3.27 -15.03 8.52
CA ILE A 331 -4.10 -15.69 9.53
C ILE A 331 -3.63 -15.24 10.90
N VAL A 332 -4.54 -14.68 11.69
CA VAL A 332 -4.28 -14.13 13.03
C VAL A 332 -5.14 -14.91 14.04
N GLY A 333 -4.52 -15.39 15.11
CA GLY A 333 -5.21 -16.13 16.17
C GLY A 333 -5.82 -17.44 15.68
N GLY A 334 -4.99 -18.33 15.10
CA GLY A 334 -5.43 -19.68 14.71
C GLY A 334 -5.89 -20.50 15.93
N ALA A 335 -6.98 -21.27 15.78
CA ALA A 335 -7.58 -22.06 16.86
C ALA A 335 -6.85 -23.40 17.12
N GLY A 336 -5.73 -23.66 16.45
CA GLY A 336 -4.90 -24.84 16.63
C GLY A 336 -4.30 -24.92 18.03
N LYS A 337 -4.08 -26.11 18.52
CA LYS A 337 -3.46 -26.31 19.84
C LYS A 337 -1.97 -26.03 19.76
N LYS A 338 -1.45 -25.21 20.67
CA LYS A 338 -0.03 -24.87 20.74
C LYS A 338 0.89 -26.10 20.75
N LYS A 339 0.49 -27.16 21.46
CA LYS A 339 1.23 -28.44 21.50
C LYS A 339 1.41 -29.04 20.11
N ASP A 340 0.39 -28.96 19.25
CA ASP A 340 0.43 -29.57 17.91
C ASP A 340 1.28 -28.68 16.97
N ILE A 341 1.21 -27.36 17.15
CA ILE A 341 2.09 -26.39 16.45
C ILE A 341 3.55 -26.62 16.82
N ASP A 342 3.87 -26.73 18.13
CA ASP A 342 5.23 -26.98 18.61
C ASP A 342 5.77 -28.33 18.13
N ALA A 343 4.93 -29.37 18.09
CA ALA A 343 5.28 -30.66 17.53
C ALA A 343 5.60 -30.57 16.03
N ARG A 344 4.81 -29.81 15.26
CA ARG A 344 5.07 -29.58 13.83
C ARG A 344 6.36 -28.81 13.60
N VAL A 345 6.62 -27.76 14.37
CA VAL A 345 7.89 -27.02 14.33
C VAL A 345 9.08 -27.93 14.62
N SER A 346 8.96 -28.82 15.59
CA SER A 346 10.01 -29.82 15.92
C SER A 346 10.24 -30.81 14.78
N GLN A 347 9.18 -31.26 14.11
CA GLN A 347 9.26 -32.10 12.91
C GLN A 347 10.00 -31.40 11.77
N ILE A 348 9.68 -30.13 11.49
CA ILE A 348 10.36 -29.36 10.44
C ILE A 348 11.85 -29.16 10.81
N LYS A 349 12.17 -28.90 12.09
CA LYS A 349 13.58 -28.83 12.56
C LYS A 349 14.36 -30.11 12.29
N ALA A 350 13.75 -31.27 12.51
CA ALA A 350 14.38 -32.57 12.20
C ALA A 350 14.64 -32.70 10.69
N GLN A 351 13.66 -32.32 9.84
CA GLN A 351 13.84 -32.33 8.38
C GLN A 351 14.96 -31.38 7.91
N ILE A 352 15.13 -30.21 8.54
CA ILE A 352 16.23 -29.29 8.26
C ILE A 352 17.60 -29.93 8.56
N ALA A 353 17.68 -30.75 9.64
CA ALA A 353 18.91 -31.40 10.02
C ALA A 353 19.28 -32.59 9.10
N GLU A 354 18.28 -33.25 8.52
CA GLU A 354 18.44 -34.44 7.68
C GLU A 354 18.66 -34.06 6.19
N THR A 355 18.16 -32.93 5.72
CA THR A 355 18.27 -32.55 4.30
C THR A 355 19.69 -32.15 3.93
N THR A 356 20.15 -32.64 2.78
CA THR A 356 21.45 -32.30 2.17
C THR A 356 21.34 -31.22 1.08
N SER A 357 20.12 -30.84 0.70
CA SER A 357 19.85 -29.81 -0.30
C SER A 357 19.79 -28.45 0.37
N ASP A 358 20.68 -27.53 0.01
CA ASP A 358 20.67 -26.14 0.52
C ASP A 358 19.36 -25.42 0.20
N TYR A 359 18.78 -25.67 -0.98
CA TYR A 359 17.51 -25.11 -1.38
C TYR A 359 16.33 -25.63 -0.52
N ASP A 360 16.28 -26.93 -0.26
CA ASP A 360 15.22 -27.50 0.58
C ASP A 360 15.39 -27.07 2.04
N LYS A 361 16.63 -26.95 2.49
CA LYS A 361 16.95 -26.41 3.81
C LYS A 361 16.44 -24.98 3.99
N GLU A 362 16.69 -24.11 3.00
CA GLU A 362 16.18 -22.74 3.01
C GLU A 362 14.64 -22.71 3.07
N LYS A 363 13.96 -23.52 2.26
CA LYS A 363 12.49 -23.58 2.23
C LYS A 363 11.87 -24.18 3.50
N LEU A 364 12.53 -25.13 4.12
CA LEU A 364 12.12 -25.66 5.42
C LEU A 364 12.32 -24.62 6.54
N GLN A 365 13.42 -23.86 6.49
CA GLN A 365 13.66 -22.76 7.43
C GLN A 365 12.60 -21.65 7.30
N GLU A 366 12.22 -21.28 6.07
CA GLU A 366 11.14 -20.34 5.80
C GLU A 366 9.80 -20.83 6.39
N ARG A 367 9.42 -22.09 6.16
CA ARG A 367 8.21 -22.68 6.73
C ARG A 367 8.23 -22.67 8.26
N MET A 368 9.36 -23.08 8.85
CA MET A 368 9.54 -23.07 10.29
C MET A 368 9.36 -21.64 10.86
N ALA A 369 9.98 -20.64 10.24
CA ALA A 369 9.87 -19.25 10.67
C ALA A 369 8.42 -18.75 10.61
N LYS A 370 7.70 -19.05 9.52
CA LYS A 370 6.28 -18.69 9.36
C LYS A 370 5.37 -19.32 10.41
N LEU A 371 5.63 -20.56 10.81
CA LEU A 371 4.81 -21.28 11.79
C LEU A 371 5.18 -20.94 13.24
N SER A 372 6.46 -20.69 13.55
CA SER A 372 6.94 -20.44 14.91
C SER A 372 6.95 -18.96 15.31
N GLY A 373 6.95 -18.04 14.34
CA GLY A 373 7.07 -16.59 14.60
C GLY A 373 5.80 -15.97 15.18
N GLY A 374 4.64 -16.56 14.94
CA GLY A 374 3.36 -15.96 15.29
C GLY A 374 3.08 -14.64 14.55
N VAL A 375 2.06 -13.92 14.99
CA VAL A 375 1.69 -12.60 14.48
C VAL A 375 1.67 -11.62 15.65
N ALA A 376 2.42 -10.53 15.55
CA ALA A 376 2.29 -9.41 16.47
C ALA A 376 1.09 -8.55 16.05
N VAL A 377 0.16 -8.34 16.96
CA VAL A 377 -1.03 -7.53 16.75
C VAL A 377 -0.87 -6.25 17.56
N ILE A 378 -0.68 -5.14 16.86
CA ILE A 378 -0.69 -3.80 17.45
C ILE A 378 -2.15 -3.33 17.45
N LYS A 379 -2.73 -3.17 18.62
CA LYS A 379 -4.08 -2.61 18.81
C LYS A 379 -3.96 -1.14 19.15
N VAL A 380 -4.49 -0.30 18.29
CA VAL A 380 -4.43 1.16 18.42
C VAL A 380 -5.67 1.68 19.11
N GLY A 381 -5.48 2.39 20.21
CA GLY A 381 -6.54 3.00 21.01
C GLY A 381 -6.62 4.51 20.81
N ALA A 382 -7.84 5.06 20.85
CA ALA A 382 -8.10 6.50 20.85
C ALA A 382 -9.45 6.83 21.50
N ALA A 383 -9.68 8.12 21.79
CA ALA A 383 -10.92 8.58 22.41
C ALA A 383 -12.10 8.65 21.43
N THR A 384 -11.83 8.84 20.14
CA THR A 384 -12.85 8.95 19.08
C THR A 384 -12.51 8.05 17.90
N GLU A 385 -13.53 7.63 17.15
CA GLU A 385 -13.36 6.80 15.94
C GLU A 385 -12.50 7.49 14.87
N THR A 386 -12.66 8.81 14.71
CA THR A 386 -11.87 9.59 13.75
C THR A 386 -10.38 9.62 14.11
N GLU A 387 -10.08 9.84 15.39
CA GLU A 387 -8.71 9.81 15.92
C GLU A 387 -8.10 8.40 15.81
N MET A 388 -8.88 7.37 16.09
CA MET A 388 -8.44 5.98 16.01
C MET A 388 -8.05 5.59 14.58
N LYS A 389 -8.85 5.99 13.59
CA LYS A 389 -8.53 5.75 12.17
C LYS A 389 -7.25 6.47 11.73
N GLU A 390 -7.12 7.77 12.09
CA GLU A 390 -5.90 8.54 11.78
C GLU A 390 -4.66 7.89 12.41
N LYS A 391 -4.77 7.52 13.69
CA LYS A 391 -3.65 6.89 14.41
C LYS A 391 -3.31 5.52 13.84
N LYS A 392 -4.31 4.72 13.47
CA LYS A 392 -4.11 3.42 12.82
C LYS A 392 -3.38 3.56 11.49
N ASP A 393 -3.80 4.49 10.63
CA ASP A 393 -3.14 4.73 9.34
C ASP A 393 -1.68 5.16 9.54
N ARG A 394 -1.42 6.03 10.52
CA ARG A 394 -0.06 6.46 10.88
C ARG A 394 0.82 5.32 11.41
N VAL A 395 0.26 4.40 12.19
CA VAL A 395 0.98 3.19 12.64
C VAL A 395 1.24 2.22 11.48
N ASP A 396 0.29 2.06 10.56
CA ASP A 396 0.44 1.24 9.34
C ASP A 396 1.58 1.81 8.47
N ASP A 397 1.63 3.13 8.24
CA ASP A 397 2.69 3.80 7.47
C ASP A 397 4.06 3.62 8.13
N ALA A 398 4.14 3.83 9.45
CA ALA A 398 5.36 3.65 10.21
C ALA A 398 5.87 2.19 10.19
N LEU A 399 4.97 1.22 10.24
CA LEU A 399 5.30 -0.20 10.11
C LEU A 399 5.86 -0.53 8.72
N ASN A 400 5.23 -0.02 7.67
CA ASN A 400 5.67 -0.24 6.29
C ASN A 400 7.02 0.41 6.01
N ALA A 401 7.23 1.65 6.46
CA ALA A 401 8.52 2.33 6.37
C ALA A 401 9.62 1.57 7.12
N THR A 402 9.29 1.01 8.28
CA THR A 402 10.23 0.22 9.08
C THR A 402 10.62 -1.08 8.36
N LYS A 403 9.66 -1.79 7.76
CA LYS A 403 9.93 -2.96 6.92
C LYS A 403 10.82 -2.59 5.73
N ALA A 404 10.51 -1.50 5.04
CA ALA A 404 11.30 -1.00 3.93
C ALA A 404 12.76 -0.66 4.33
N ALA A 405 12.95 -0.12 5.55
CA ALA A 405 14.27 0.16 6.10
C ALA A 405 15.06 -1.10 6.46
N VAL A 406 14.41 -2.12 6.96
CA VAL A 406 15.03 -3.42 7.22
C VAL A 406 15.46 -4.10 5.93
N ASP A 407 14.66 -3.98 4.86
CA ASP A 407 14.93 -4.58 3.55
C ASP A 407 16.14 -3.96 2.85
N GLU A 408 16.16 -2.63 2.66
CA GLU A 408 17.16 -1.95 1.80
C GLU A 408 18.09 -1.00 2.59
N GLY A 409 17.88 -0.87 3.90
CA GLY A 409 18.64 0.07 4.73
C GLY A 409 18.07 1.47 4.75
N ILE A 410 18.80 2.39 5.38
CA ILE A 410 18.40 3.77 5.63
C ILE A 410 19.42 4.77 5.06
N VAL A 411 18.93 5.94 4.71
CA VAL A 411 19.70 7.13 4.33
C VAL A 411 19.32 8.31 5.23
N ILE A 412 20.01 9.44 5.07
CA ILE A 412 19.60 10.69 5.72
C ILE A 412 18.24 11.13 5.19
N GLY A 413 17.35 11.56 6.10
CA GLY A 413 15.97 11.89 5.76
C GLY A 413 15.75 13.35 5.33
N GLY A 414 14.45 13.73 5.31
CA GLY A 414 14.02 15.10 5.04
C GLY A 414 14.31 15.59 3.62
N GLY A 415 14.41 14.69 2.65
CA GLY A 415 14.73 14.98 1.25
C GLY A 415 16.21 15.31 0.99
N ALA A 416 17.09 15.24 2.01
CA ALA A 416 18.52 15.54 1.84
C ALA A 416 19.25 14.43 1.06
N ALA A 417 18.87 13.16 1.21
CA ALA A 417 19.49 12.04 0.52
C ALA A 417 19.38 12.16 -1.00
N LEU A 418 18.21 12.52 -1.52
CA LEU A 418 17.98 12.73 -2.96
C LEU A 418 18.93 13.80 -3.53
N ILE A 419 19.08 14.93 -2.83
CA ILE A 419 19.98 16.02 -3.22
C ILE A 419 21.43 15.52 -3.25
N ARG A 420 21.89 14.85 -2.19
CA ARG A 420 23.27 14.33 -2.09
C ARG A 420 23.57 13.29 -3.16
N ALA A 421 22.64 12.38 -3.41
CA ALA A 421 22.76 11.39 -4.48
C ALA A 421 22.85 12.08 -5.84
N GLY A 422 21.94 13.03 -6.14
CA GLY A 422 21.95 13.78 -7.39
C GLY A 422 23.22 14.58 -7.64
N LEU A 423 23.82 15.18 -6.59
CA LEU A 423 25.08 15.90 -6.71
C LEU A 423 26.29 14.97 -6.92
N SER A 424 26.20 13.72 -6.50
CA SER A 424 27.28 12.73 -6.64
C SER A 424 27.31 12.10 -8.05
N VAL A 425 26.20 12.14 -8.79
CA VAL A 425 26.10 11.56 -10.14
C VAL A 425 26.90 12.37 -11.15
N LYS A 426 27.74 11.67 -11.92
CA LYS A 426 28.51 12.22 -13.05
C LYS A 426 28.23 11.39 -14.29
N LEU A 427 27.47 11.94 -15.22
CA LEU A 427 27.15 11.31 -16.50
C LEU A 427 27.63 12.21 -17.65
N ALA A 428 28.25 11.60 -18.66
CA ALA A 428 28.61 12.29 -19.89
C ALA A 428 27.41 12.27 -20.85
N LEU A 429 26.48 13.21 -20.67
CA LEU A 429 25.31 13.42 -21.53
C LEU A 429 25.47 14.69 -22.33
N SER A 430 24.77 14.79 -23.47
CA SER A 430 24.79 15.97 -24.34
C SER A 430 23.40 16.23 -24.95
N GLY A 431 23.19 17.45 -25.48
CA GLY A 431 21.93 17.81 -26.13
C GLY A 431 20.72 17.66 -25.19
N ASP A 432 19.63 17.17 -25.73
CA ASP A 432 18.36 17.05 -24.99
C ASP A 432 18.38 15.96 -23.91
N GLU A 433 19.27 14.97 -24.00
CA GLU A 433 19.50 14.03 -22.89
C GLU A 433 20.07 14.73 -21.65
N LEU A 434 20.99 15.71 -21.83
CA LEU A 434 21.51 16.52 -20.72
C LEU A 434 20.39 17.37 -20.09
N ILE A 435 19.52 17.95 -20.92
CA ILE A 435 18.33 18.69 -20.43
C ILE A 435 17.47 17.77 -19.56
N GLY A 436 17.24 16.53 -20.00
CA GLY A 436 16.50 15.53 -19.22
C GLY A 436 17.11 15.24 -17.85
N ALA A 437 18.41 15.08 -17.79
CA ALA A 437 19.15 14.90 -16.54
C ALA A 437 19.03 16.12 -15.62
N ASP A 438 19.16 17.34 -16.15
CA ASP A 438 19.06 18.58 -15.40
C ASP A 438 17.65 18.81 -14.85
N ILE A 439 16.60 18.41 -15.56
CA ILE A 439 15.21 18.43 -15.09
C ILE A 439 15.07 17.60 -13.81
N VAL A 440 15.52 16.34 -13.84
CA VAL A 440 15.45 15.46 -12.66
C VAL A 440 16.32 16.03 -11.54
N LYS A 441 17.55 16.44 -11.83
CA LYS A 441 18.46 17.03 -10.83
C LYS A 441 17.84 18.21 -10.08
N ARG A 442 17.17 19.12 -10.76
CA ARG A 442 16.44 20.25 -10.14
C ARG A 442 15.24 19.76 -9.32
N ALA A 443 14.51 18.77 -9.81
CA ALA A 443 13.35 18.22 -9.14
C ALA A 443 13.68 17.52 -7.82
N LEU A 444 14.90 16.96 -7.66
CA LEU A 444 15.34 16.32 -6.41
C LEU A 444 15.34 17.26 -5.20
N PHE A 445 15.34 18.57 -5.42
CA PHE A 445 15.23 19.56 -4.35
C PHE A 445 13.78 19.80 -3.89
N ALA A 446 12.79 19.36 -4.65
CA ALA A 446 11.39 19.67 -4.36
C ALA A 446 10.89 19.14 -3.01
N PRO A 447 11.22 17.90 -2.59
CA PRO A 447 10.81 17.39 -1.28
C PRO A 447 11.35 18.24 -0.12
N LEU A 448 12.65 18.52 -0.07
CA LEU A 448 13.26 19.36 0.98
C LEU A 448 12.64 20.76 1.00
N ARG A 449 12.44 21.37 -0.18
CA ARG A 449 11.81 22.70 -0.30
C ARG A 449 10.40 22.70 0.27
N GLN A 450 9.61 21.67 -0.07
CA GLN A 450 8.24 21.57 0.43
C GLN A 450 8.18 21.37 1.94
N ILE A 451 9.07 20.54 2.50
CA ILE A 451 9.19 20.34 3.95
C ILE A 451 9.55 21.67 4.65
N ALA A 452 10.48 22.44 4.08
CA ALA A 452 10.86 23.75 4.61
C ALA A 452 9.71 24.78 4.54
N GLU A 453 9.00 24.84 3.40
CA GLU A 453 7.81 25.72 3.24
C GLU A 453 6.71 25.38 4.25
N ASN A 454 6.38 24.09 4.42
CA ASN A 454 5.37 23.66 5.38
C ASN A 454 5.77 24.00 6.84
N ALA A 455 7.06 24.07 7.10
CA ALA A 455 7.61 24.45 8.40
C ALA A 455 7.73 25.97 8.59
N GLY A 456 7.44 26.77 7.56
CA GLY A 456 7.48 28.24 7.60
C GLY A 456 8.89 28.85 7.37
N PHE A 457 9.81 28.08 6.78
CA PHE A 457 11.15 28.53 6.44
C PHE A 457 11.28 28.85 4.95
N ASP A 458 12.24 29.73 4.59
CA ASP A 458 12.56 30.00 3.18
C ASP A 458 13.18 28.75 2.52
N ALA A 459 12.43 28.16 1.61
CA ALA A 459 12.82 26.92 0.94
C ALA A 459 14.07 27.05 0.07
N GLY A 460 14.31 28.23 -0.50
CA GLY A 460 15.50 28.53 -1.32
C GLY A 460 16.76 28.58 -0.46
N VAL A 461 16.69 29.26 0.68
CA VAL A 461 17.81 29.36 1.65
C VAL A 461 18.14 27.99 2.22
N VAL A 462 17.12 27.22 2.62
CA VAL A 462 17.33 25.87 3.17
C VAL A 462 17.97 24.95 2.13
N ALA A 463 17.45 24.92 0.92
CA ALA A 463 17.95 24.08 -0.16
C ALA A 463 19.41 24.42 -0.50
N ASN A 464 19.73 25.70 -0.65
CA ASN A 464 21.10 26.17 -0.94
C ASN A 464 22.08 25.75 0.17
N LYS A 465 21.70 25.95 1.44
CA LYS A 465 22.55 25.61 2.56
C LYS A 465 22.80 24.09 2.70
N VAL A 466 21.78 23.27 2.41
CA VAL A 466 21.95 21.81 2.35
C VAL A 466 22.84 21.43 1.18
N GLU A 467 22.67 22.02 -0.01
CA GLU A 467 23.51 21.78 -1.19
C GLU A 467 24.99 22.06 -0.93
N GLN A 468 25.31 23.20 -0.31
CA GLN A 468 26.68 23.66 -0.04
C GLN A 468 27.36 22.92 1.13
N GLY A 469 26.61 22.21 1.96
CA GLY A 469 27.17 21.47 3.09
C GLY A 469 28.17 20.41 2.65
N SER A 470 29.39 20.43 3.19
CA SER A 470 30.47 19.50 2.84
C SER A 470 30.28 18.10 3.46
N ASP A 471 29.62 18.00 4.60
CA ASP A 471 29.30 16.71 5.23
C ASP A 471 28.14 16.03 4.52
N LYS A 472 28.34 14.79 4.09
CA LYS A 472 27.29 13.99 3.44
C LYS A 472 26.09 13.68 4.34
N LYS A 473 26.25 13.80 5.66
CA LYS A 473 25.21 13.56 6.66
C LYS A 473 24.45 14.84 7.07
N PHE A 474 24.90 15.99 6.57
CA PHE A 474 24.33 17.29 6.89
C PHE A 474 22.98 17.49 6.21
N GLY A 475 21.98 17.95 6.96
CA GLY A 475 20.65 18.27 6.49
C GLY A 475 19.95 19.29 7.38
N PHE A 476 18.64 19.48 7.13
CA PHE A 476 17.80 20.45 7.81
C PHE A 476 16.71 19.75 8.65
N ASN A 477 16.68 20.02 9.94
CA ASN A 477 15.63 19.60 10.84
C ASN A 477 14.49 20.62 10.83
N ALA A 478 13.44 20.33 10.07
CA ALA A 478 12.29 21.22 9.91
C ALA A 478 11.41 21.33 11.17
N ALA A 479 11.59 20.44 12.15
CA ALA A 479 10.84 20.52 13.41
C ALA A 479 11.29 21.70 14.27
N ASN A 480 12.60 22.00 14.32
CA ASN A 480 13.19 23.07 15.15
C ASN A 480 13.93 24.15 14.36
N GLY A 481 14.14 23.98 13.04
CA GLY A 481 14.85 24.95 12.19
C GLY A 481 16.37 24.85 12.21
N GLU A 482 16.94 23.79 12.79
CA GLU A 482 18.38 23.62 12.92
C GLU A 482 18.98 22.81 11.77
N TYR A 483 20.26 23.06 11.50
CA TYR A 483 21.06 22.26 10.56
C TYR A 483 21.92 21.29 11.35
N VAL A 484 21.75 20.00 11.10
CA VAL A 484 22.30 18.94 11.94
C VAL A 484 22.86 17.78 11.11
N ASN A 485 23.61 16.89 11.76
CA ASN A 485 23.85 15.56 11.25
C ASN A 485 22.55 14.77 11.37
N MET A 486 21.96 14.41 10.24
CA MET A 486 20.64 13.80 10.17
C MET A 486 20.58 12.41 10.82
N PHE A 487 21.66 11.61 10.73
CA PHE A 487 21.73 10.32 11.41
C PHE A 487 21.77 10.48 12.96
N ASP A 488 22.53 11.45 13.45
CA ASP A 488 22.64 11.69 14.90
C ASP A 488 21.32 12.26 15.46
N ALA A 489 20.63 13.06 14.66
CA ALA A 489 19.30 13.61 14.98
C ALA A 489 18.16 12.58 14.83
N GLY A 490 18.46 11.38 14.30
CA GLY A 490 17.46 10.33 14.04
C GLY A 490 16.55 10.62 12.85
N ILE A 491 16.85 11.63 12.03
CA ILE A 491 16.04 11.99 10.84
C ILE A 491 16.55 11.18 9.66
N ILE A 492 15.89 10.07 9.40
CA ILE A 492 16.32 9.02 8.46
C ILE A 492 15.13 8.54 7.65
N ASP A 493 15.38 8.21 6.38
CA ASP A 493 14.38 7.68 5.47
C ASP A 493 14.82 6.30 4.93
N PRO A 494 13.89 5.35 4.67
CA PRO A 494 14.22 4.09 4.04
C PRO A 494 14.66 4.29 2.58
N VAL A 495 15.75 3.64 2.17
CA VAL A 495 16.23 3.69 0.78
C VAL A 495 15.16 3.25 -0.22
N LYS A 496 14.43 2.18 0.12
CA LYS A 496 13.33 1.62 -0.70
C LYS A 496 12.26 2.67 -1.00
N VAL A 497 11.87 3.45 0.00
CA VAL A 497 10.87 4.52 -0.11
C VAL A 497 11.34 5.61 -1.07
N GLU A 498 12.54 6.16 -0.86
CA GLU A 498 13.10 7.22 -1.70
C GLU A 498 13.30 6.76 -3.15
N ARG A 499 13.80 5.56 -3.34
CA ARG A 499 14.02 4.95 -4.65
C ARG A 499 12.72 4.76 -5.44
N ILE A 500 11.72 4.17 -4.81
CA ILE A 500 10.42 3.89 -5.43
C ILE A 500 9.69 5.20 -5.74
N ALA A 501 9.72 6.17 -4.83
CA ALA A 501 9.15 7.48 -5.06
C ALA A 501 9.75 8.17 -6.30
N LEU A 502 11.08 8.14 -6.43
CA LEU A 502 11.76 8.71 -7.60
C LEU A 502 11.44 7.94 -8.89
N GLN A 503 11.48 6.60 -8.87
CA GLN A 503 11.18 5.76 -10.04
C GLN A 503 9.77 6.00 -10.57
N ASN A 504 8.76 5.98 -9.70
CA ASN A 504 7.37 6.16 -10.09
C ASN A 504 7.12 7.60 -10.59
N ALA A 505 7.72 8.60 -9.93
CA ALA A 505 7.63 9.99 -10.34
C ALA A 505 8.21 10.23 -11.74
N VAL A 506 9.42 9.73 -12.01
CA VAL A 506 10.08 9.86 -13.33
C VAL A 506 9.29 9.12 -14.40
N SER A 507 8.82 7.90 -14.10
CA SER A 507 8.04 7.09 -15.05
C SER A 507 6.81 7.85 -15.55
N VAL A 508 5.98 8.37 -14.66
CA VAL A 508 4.73 9.05 -15.06
C VAL A 508 5.00 10.43 -15.62
N ALA A 509 5.92 11.21 -15.04
CA ALA A 509 6.25 12.53 -15.56
C ALA A 509 6.80 12.46 -16.99
N SER A 510 7.62 11.45 -17.30
CA SER A 510 8.15 11.23 -18.64
C SER A 510 7.06 10.86 -19.67
N LEU A 511 6.06 10.07 -19.26
CA LEU A 511 4.90 9.76 -20.11
C LEU A 511 4.07 11.02 -20.40
N LEU A 512 3.82 11.84 -19.39
CA LEU A 512 3.12 13.11 -19.55
C LEU A 512 3.87 14.06 -20.50
N LEU A 513 5.20 14.14 -20.42
CA LEU A 513 6.01 14.98 -21.30
C LEU A 513 6.01 14.49 -22.76
N THR A 514 5.96 13.19 -22.99
CA THR A 514 5.94 12.59 -24.33
C THR A 514 4.53 12.52 -24.93
N THR A 515 3.49 12.94 -24.19
CA THR A 515 2.11 12.97 -24.69
C THR A 515 1.96 14.08 -25.72
N GLU A 516 1.51 13.72 -26.94
CA GLU A 516 1.26 14.67 -28.02
C GLU A 516 -0.22 14.95 -28.23
N ALA A 517 -1.09 13.99 -27.92
CA ALA A 517 -2.53 14.15 -28.05
C ALA A 517 -3.27 13.52 -26.86
N THR A 518 -4.37 14.15 -26.49
CA THR A 518 -5.36 13.60 -25.55
C THR A 518 -6.68 13.34 -26.26
N VAL A 519 -7.32 12.22 -25.96
CA VAL A 519 -8.63 11.84 -26.49
C VAL A 519 -9.57 11.64 -25.32
N SER A 520 -10.60 12.50 -25.22
CA SER A 520 -11.56 12.46 -24.12
C SER A 520 -13.00 12.37 -24.62
N GLU A 521 -13.91 11.93 -23.78
CA GLU A 521 -15.34 11.97 -24.07
C GLU A 521 -15.89 13.38 -23.85
N ILE A 522 -16.68 13.85 -24.81
CA ILE A 522 -17.42 15.10 -24.64
C ILE A 522 -18.58 14.79 -23.68
N LYS A 523 -18.56 15.45 -22.52
CA LYS A 523 -19.70 15.40 -21.58
C LYS A 523 -20.87 16.13 -22.22
N GLU A 524 -21.90 15.41 -22.62
CA GLU A 524 -23.18 16.01 -22.99
C GLU A 524 -23.77 16.65 -21.73
N GLU A 525 -23.98 17.97 -21.77
CA GLU A 525 -24.82 18.63 -20.78
C GLU A 525 -26.22 18.02 -20.91
N LYS A 526 -26.66 17.27 -19.91
CA LYS A 526 -28.05 16.82 -19.88
C LYS A 526 -28.93 18.06 -19.93
N PRO A 527 -29.82 18.21 -20.91
CA PRO A 527 -30.73 19.33 -20.96
C PRO A 527 -31.47 19.39 -19.61
N VAL A 528 -31.41 20.53 -18.96
CA VAL A 528 -32.23 20.82 -17.78
C VAL A 528 -33.67 20.67 -18.23
N MET A 529 -34.33 19.58 -17.86
CA MET A 529 -35.77 19.46 -18.06
C MET A 529 -36.45 20.66 -17.38
N PRO A 530 -37.20 21.48 -18.10
CA PRO A 530 -37.98 22.53 -17.46
C PRO A 530 -38.90 21.85 -16.42
N PRO A 531 -39.10 22.49 -15.24
CA PRO A 531 -40.01 21.97 -14.26
C PRO A 531 -41.36 21.73 -14.93
N MET A 532 -41.90 20.49 -14.81
CA MET A 532 -43.26 20.20 -15.24
C MET A 532 -44.20 21.20 -14.56
N PRO A 533 -45.09 21.88 -15.30
CA PRO A 533 -46.08 22.72 -14.68
C PRO A 533 -46.94 21.85 -13.75
N ASP A 534 -47.03 22.33 -12.52
CA ASP A 534 -47.87 21.77 -11.49
C ASP A 534 -49.33 21.69 -11.97
N MET A 535 -49.81 20.53 -12.40
CA MET A 535 -51.21 20.29 -12.69
C MET A 535 -51.96 20.14 -11.34
N GLY A 536 -51.87 21.18 -10.53
CA GLY A 536 -52.69 21.35 -9.38
C GLY A 536 -54.05 21.90 -9.78
N GLY A 537 -55.09 21.16 -9.50
CA GLY A 537 -56.41 21.72 -9.37
C GLY A 537 -57.45 21.35 -10.43
N MET A 538 -57.97 20.13 -10.35
CA MET A 538 -59.37 19.89 -10.72
C MET A 538 -59.98 18.88 -9.76
N GLY A 539 -60.21 19.31 -8.57
CA GLY A 539 -61.01 18.66 -7.55
C GLY A 539 -62.23 19.51 -7.27
N GLY A 540 -63.40 19.05 -7.57
CA GLY A 540 -64.61 19.65 -7.07
C GLY A 540 -65.70 19.74 -8.10
N MET A 541 -66.56 18.72 -8.19
CA MET A 541 -68.01 18.93 -8.30
C MET A 541 -68.73 17.58 -8.25
N GLY A 542 -69.63 17.46 -7.35
CA GLY A 542 -70.69 16.51 -7.49
C GLY A 542 -71.12 15.83 -6.21
N GLY A 543 -71.79 16.56 -5.33
CA GLY A 543 -72.74 15.97 -4.43
C GLY A 543 -74.05 15.75 -5.09
N MET A 544 -74.95 15.02 -4.40
CA MET A 544 -76.33 14.68 -4.64
C MET A 544 -76.56 13.34 -5.37
N MET A 545 -76.84 12.30 -4.69
CA MET A 545 -78.09 11.76 -4.14
C MET A 545 -77.79 10.51 -3.36
#